data_77f3206651b30c5f633d54f7edd798e4
#
_entry.id   77f3206651b30c5f633d54f7edd798e4
#
_cell.length_a   1.000
_cell.length_b   1.000
_cell.length_c   1.000
_cell.angle_alpha   90.00
_cell.angle_beta   90.00
_cell.angle_gamma   90.00
#
_symmetry.space_group_name_H-M   'P 1'
#
loop_
_entity.id
_entity.type
_entity.pdbx_description
1 polymer ?
#
loop_
_entity_poly.entity_id
_entity_poly.type
_entity_poly.pdbx_seq_one_letter_code
_entity_poly.pdbx_strand_id
1 'polypeptide(L)'
;MSLPSWRPSSDTMKECVEIFATLGTRLATFGHTERDKAIIASAIEQNGWFTSEDILRAVEAIRLEMLDRDKLQLWLSRYTPTTHPQRVAIIMAGNIPLVGFFDLLCTLCSGHHAYIKPSSKDRVLM
;
A
#
# COMPACT_ATOMS: atom_id res chain seq x y z
N MET A 1 29.88 3.42 -1.49
CA MET A 1 28.91 2.63 -2.23
C MET A 1 27.89 3.57 -2.83
N SER A 2 27.95 3.79 -4.12
CA SER A 2 26.97 4.66 -4.81
C SER A 2 25.64 3.91 -4.93
N LEU A 3 24.59 4.50 -4.38
CA LEU A 3 23.25 4.04 -4.66
C LEU A 3 23.01 4.15 -6.17
N PRO A 4 22.33 3.16 -6.80
CA PRO A 4 21.98 3.28 -8.19
C PRO A 4 21.19 4.59 -8.38
N SER A 5 21.55 5.34 -9.42
CA SER A 5 20.88 6.59 -9.76
C SER A 5 19.48 6.25 -10.28
N TRP A 6 18.54 5.99 -9.38
CA TRP A 6 17.15 5.84 -9.74
C TRP A 6 16.61 7.22 -10.13
N ARG A 7 16.23 7.35 -11.37
CA ARG A 7 15.56 8.56 -11.87
C ARG A 7 14.12 8.22 -12.19
N PRO A 8 13.16 8.92 -11.57
CA PRO A 8 11.77 8.77 -11.99
C PRO A 8 11.65 9.26 -13.43
N SER A 9 11.28 8.36 -14.30
CA SER A 9 10.91 8.64 -15.68
C SER A 9 9.39 8.47 -15.83
N SER A 10 8.85 8.80 -17.00
CA SER A 10 7.47 8.43 -17.34
C SER A 10 7.21 6.92 -17.15
N ASP A 11 8.28 6.12 -17.22
CA ASP A 11 8.24 4.69 -17.01
C ASP A 11 7.99 4.33 -15.53
N THR A 12 8.43 5.17 -14.58
CA THR A 12 8.19 4.95 -13.13
C THR A 12 6.71 4.90 -12.79
N MET A 13 5.91 5.81 -13.36
CA MET A 13 4.46 5.79 -13.14
C MET A 13 3.81 4.55 -13.74
N LYS A 14 4.25 4.11 -14.92
CA LYS A 14 3.78 2.88 -15.54
C LYS A 14 4.15 1.66 -14.68
N GLU A 15 5.36 1.61 -14.15
CA GLU A 15 5.80 0.56 -13.24
C GLU A 15 4.97 0.54 -11.98
N CYS A 16 4.66 1.70 -11.38
CA CYS A 16 3.78 1.80 -10.22
C CYS A 16 2.39 1.26 -10.52
N VAL A 17 1.80 1.62 -11.65
CA VAL A 17 0.50 1.07 -12.06
C VAL A 17 0.56 -0.45 -12.16
N GLU A 18 1.58 -1.01 -12.80
CA GLU A 18 1.74 -2.45 -12.94
C GLU A 18 1.90 -3.17 -11.60
N ILE A 19 2.75 -2.65 -10.73
CA ILE A 19 3.00 -3.22 -9.41
C ILE A 19 1.73 -3.21 -8.57
N PHE A 20 1.06 -2.08 -8.47
CA PHE A 20 -0.12 -1.93 -7.61
C PHE A 20 -1.36 -2.62 -8.19
N ALA A 21 -1.53 -2.63 -9.51
CA ALA A 21 -2.59 -3.43 -10.15
C ALA A 21 -2.37 -4.93 -9.94
N THR A 22 -1.12 -5.39 -9.99
CA THR A 22 -0.77 -6.79 -9.69
C THR A 22 -1.08 -7.12 -8.22
N LEU A 23 -0.75 -6.23 -7.30
CA LEU A 23 -1.13 -6.38 -5.89
C LEU A 23 -2.64 -6.51 -5.74
N GLY A 24 -3.41 -5.65 -6.41
CA GLY A 24 -4.87 -5.70 -6.41
C GLY A 24 -5.42 -7.04 -6.90
N THR A 25 -4.85 -7.59 -7.95
CA THR A 25 -5.21 -8.91 -8.46
C THR A 25 -4.94 -10.01 -7.43
N ARG A 26 -3.81 -9.96 -6.75
CA ARG A 26 -3.47 -10.92 -5.70
C ARG A 26 -4.37 -10.81 -4.49
N LEU A 27 -4.80 -9.61 -4.14
CA LEU A 27 -5.69 -9.37 -3.00
C LEU A 27 -7.15 -9.75 -3.28
N ALA A 28 -7.53 -9.99 -4.53
CA ALA A 28 -8.90 -10.38 -4.89
C ALA A 28 -9.36 -11.67 -4.17
N THR A 29 -8.44 -12.55 -3.82
CA THR A 29 -8.72 -13.81 -3.13
C THR A 29 -8.25 -13.82 -1.67
N PHE A 30 -7.86 -12.66 -1.13
CA PHE A 30 -7.38 -12.57 0.26
C PHE A 30 -8.48 -12.97 1.25
N GLY A 31 -8.10 -13.74 2.24
CA GLY A 31 -9.00 -14.24 3.27
C GLY A 31 -9.43 -15.69 3.09
N HIS A 32 -9.11 -16.32 1.95
CA HIS A 32 -9.56 -17.67 1.63
C HIS A 32 -8.57 -18.77 1.99
N THR A 33 -7.28 -18.48 2.02
CA THR A 33 -6.26 -19.47 2.36
C THR A 33 -6.03 -19.57 3.86
N GLU A 34 -5.49 -20.69 4.33
CA GLU A 34 -5.12 -20.85 5.74
C GLU A 34 -4.05 -19.83 6.16
N ARG A 35 -3.16 -19.46 5.24
CA ARG A 35 -2.18 -18.40 5.47
C ARG A 35 -2.84 -17.05 5.70
N ASP A 36 -3.82 -16.69 4.88
CA ASP A 36 -4.56 -15.43 5.04
C ASP A 36 -5.31 -15.40 6.38
N LYS A 37 -5.95 -16.49 6.73
CA LYS A 37 -6.67 -16.62 8.02
C LYS A 37 -5.70 -16.47 9.20
N ALA A 38 -4.50 -17.03 9.10
CA ALA A 38 -3.48 -16.88 10.12
C ALA A 38 -2.99 -15.43 10.24
N ILE A 39 -2.83 -14.72 9.12
CA ILE A 39 -2.49 -13.30 9.10
C ILE A 39 -3.59 -12.48 9.80
N ILE A 40 -4.83 -12.72 9.45
CA ILE A 40 -5.99 -12.03 10.06
C ILE A 40 -6.04 -12.29 11.56
N ALA A 41 -5.90 -13.54 12.00
CA ALA A 41 -5.89 -13.90 13.41
C ALA A 41 -4.76 -13.20 14.17
N SER A 42 -3.56 -13.16 13.60
CA SER A 42 -2.41 -12.47 14.18
C SER A 42 -2.63 -10.96 14.29
N ALA A 43 -3.25 -10.34 13.29
CA ALA A 43 -3.59 -8.93 13.33
C ALA A 43 -4.59 -8.59 14.44
N ILE A 44 -5.60 -9.43 14.64
CA ILE A 44 -6.61 -9.29 15.71
C ILE A 44 -5.97 -9.50 17.08
N GLU A 45 -5.06 -10.46 17.22
CA GLU A 45 -4.33 -10.67 18.46
C GLU A 45 -3.50 -9.45 18.85
N GLN A 46 -2.86 -8.80 17.86
CA GLN A 46 -2.07 -7.60 18.09
C GLN A 46 -2.94 -6.37 18.40
N ASN A 47 -4.12 -6.28 17.81
CA ASN A 47 -5.05 -5.17 18.02
C ASN A 47 -6.48 -5.70 18.22
N GLY A 48 -6.91 -5.74 19.48
CA GLY A 48 -8.23 -6.24 19.84
C GLY A 48 -9.42 -5.41 19.34
N TRP A 49 -9.16 -4.25 18.73
CA TRP A 49 -10.21 -3.43 18.11
C TRP A 49 -10.50 -3.86 16.67
N PHE A 50 -9.59 -4.62 16.05
CA PHE A 50 -9.80 -5.15 14.72
C PHE A 50 -10.70 -6.37 14.76
N THR A 51 -11.56 -6.49 13.76
CA THR A 51 -12.34 -7.70 13.48
C THR A 51 -11.96 -8.27 12.13
N SER A 52 -12.21 -9.55 11.90
CA SER A 52 -12.01 -10.16 10.59
C SER A 52 -12.76 -9.41 9.48
N GLU A 53 -14.00 -9.00 9.78
CA GLU A 53 -14.84 -8.25 8.85
C GLU A 53 -14.23 -6.89 8.49
N ASP A 54 -13.72 -6.16 9.47
CA ASP A 54 -13.09 -4.86 9.26
C ASP A 54 -11.83 -5.00 8.41
N ILE A 55 -11.01 -6.03 8.66
CA ILE A 55 -9.79 -6.29 7.90
C ILE A 55 -10.14 -6.63 6.45
N LEU A 56 -11.07 -7.53 6.22
CA LEU A 56 -11.50 -7.92 4.87
C LEU A 56 -12.13 -6.75 4.13
N ARG A 57 -12.92 -5.93 4.81
CA ARG A 57 -13.51 -4.73 4.24
C ARG A 57 -12.45 -3.70 3.86
N ALA A 58 -11.43 -3.50 4.69
CA ALA A 58 -10.32 -2.59 4.41
C ALA A 58 -9.53 -3.05 3.17
N VAL A 59 -9.18 -4.32 3.09
CA VAL A 59 -8.48 -4.90 1.94
C VAL A 59 -9.32 -4.75 0.67
N GLU A 60 -10.60 -5.04 0.72
CA GLU A 60 -11.50 -4.91 -0.44
C GLU A 60 -11.65 -3.47 -0.89
N ALA A 61 -11.79 -2.52 0.03
CA ALA A 61 -11.86 -1.11 -0.29
C ALA A 61 -10.57 -0.61 -0.97
N ILE A 62 -9.41 -1.01 -0.45
CA ILE A 62 -8.11 -0.69 -1.07
C ILE A 62 -8.03 -1.28 -2.47
N ARG A 63 -8.40 -2.55 -2.62
CA ARG A 63 -8.36 -3.24 -3.91
C ARG A 63 -9.22 -2.53 -4.97
N LEU A 64 -10.45 -2.19 -4.62
CA LEU A 64 -11.41 -1.60 -5.56
C LEU A 64 -11.13 -0.12 -5.85
N GLU A 65 -10.71 0.64 -4.85
CA GLU A 65 -10.59 2.09 -4.98
C GLU A 65 -9.17 2.56 -5.28
N MET A 66 -8.15 1.83 -4.84
CA MET A 66 -6.76 2.26 -4.92
C MET A 66 -5.89 1.40 -5.84
N LEU A 67 -6.29 0.17 -6.12
CA LEU A 67 -5.49 -0.80 -6.86
C LEU A 67 -6.11 -1.21 -8.21
N ASP A 68 -7.22 -0.61 -8.58
CA ASP A 68 -7.80 -0.78 -9.91
C ASP A 68 -6.92 -0.10 -10.96
N ARG A 69 -6.55 -0.85 -12.00
CA ARG A 69 -5.62 -0.39 -13.05
C ARG A 69 -6.10 0.90 -13.72
N ASP A 70 -7.35 0.94 -14.13
CA ASP A 70 -7.88 2.07 -14.86
C ASP A 70 -7.99 3.32 -13.97
N LYS A 71 -8.39 3.14 -12.72
CA LYS A 71 -8.41 4.22 -11.73
C LYS A 71 -7.01 4.75 -11.44
N LEU A 72 -6.02 3.86 -11.28
CA LEU A 72 -4.61 4.24 -11.08
C LEU A 72 -4.08 5.04 -12.26
N GLN A 73 -4.28 4.56 -13.49
CA GLN A 73 -3.84 5.24 -14.70
C GLN A 73 -4.47 6.62 -14.83
N LEU A 74 -5.78 6.73 -14.63
CA LEU A 74 -6.50 8.00 -14.70
C LEU A 74 -6.01 8.98 -13.64
N TRP A 75 -5.84 8.52 -12.41
CA TRP A 75 -5.35 9.35 -11.31
C TRP A 75 -3.93 9.85 -11.56
N LEU A 76 -3.01 8.96 -11.89
CA LEU A 76 -1.61 9.30 -12.12
C LEU A 76 -1.37 10.10 -13.40
N SER A 77 -2.27 10.04 -14.38
CA SER A 77 -2.19 10.84 -15.60
C SER A 77 -2.23 12.34 -15.36
N ARG A 78 -2.72 12.75 -14.20
CA ARG A 78 -2.85 14.17 -13.80
C ARG A 78 -1.59 14.73 -13.13
N TYR A 79 -0.60 13.89 -12.87
CA TYR A 79 0.60 14.24 -12.12
C TYR A 79 1.85 13.89 -12.89
N THR A 80 2.91 14.60 -12.58
CA THR A 80 4.26 14.31 -13.08
C THR A 80 5.09 13.80 -11.92
N PRO A 81 5.82 12.67 -12.06
CA PRO A 81 6.68 12.21 -11.00
C PRO A 81 7.77 13.23 -10.71
N THR A 82 8.22 13.27 -9.46
CA THR A 82 9.29 14.19 -9.08
C THR A 82 10.60 13.86 -9.79
N THR A 83 11.34 14.89 -10.17
CA THR A 83 12.71 14.75 -10.66
C THR A 83 13.75 14.78 -9.53
N HIS A 84 13.32 15.08 -8.31
CA HIS A 84 14.15 15.19 -7.11
C HIS A 84 13.59 14.31 -6.01
N PRO A 85 13.81 12.97 -6.07
CA PRO A 85 13.32 12.05 -5.05
C PRO A 85 13.81 12.43 -3.66
N GLN A 86 12.90 12.43 -2.70
CA GLN A 86 13.20 12.70 -1.31
C GLN A 86 12.89 11.47 -0.46
N ARG A 87 13.46 11.45 0.73
CA ARG A 87 13.14 10.45 1.74
C ARG A 87 11.92 10.96 2.51
N VAL A 88 10.85 10.20 2.48
CA VAL A 88 9.58 10.54 3.14
C VAL A 88 9.36 9.54 4.27
N ALA A 89 9.34 10.03 5.49
CA ALA A 89 8.98 9.22 6.65
C ALA A 89 7.45 9.20 6.81
N ILE A 90 6.89 8.00 6.88
CA ILE A 90 5.46 7.79 7.09
C ILE A 90 5.27 7.14 8.46
N ILE A 91 4.75 7.90 9.41
CA ILE A 91 4.42 7.39 10.74
C ILE A 91 2.94 7.03 10.71
N MET A 92 2.65 5.74 10.68
CA MET A 92 1.30 5.23 10.47
C MET A 92 0.52 5.12 11.77
N ALA A 93 -0.76 5.49 11.74
CA ALA A 93 -1.70 5.19 12.81
C ALA A 93 -2.11 3.71 12.77
N GLY A 94 -2.72 3.21 13.85
CA GLY A 94 -3.13 1.82 13.97
C GLY A 94 -4.56 1.63 14.47
N ASN A 95 -5.39 2.66 14.34
CA ASN A 95 -6.79 2.64 14.80
C ASN A 95 -7.75 2.04 13.76
N ILE A 96 -7.34 1.97 12.51
CA ILE A 96 -8.09 1.37 11.40
C ILE A 96 -7.14 0.45 10.63
N PRO A 97 -7.56 -0.74 10.19
CA PRO A 97 -6.71 -1.62 9.41
C PRO A 97 -6.18 -0.94 8.16
N LEU A 98 -4.86 -1.02 7.93
CA LEU A 98 -4.20 -0.51 6.71
C LEU A 98 -4.39 1.00 6.47
N VAL A 99 -4.64 1.80 7.50
CA VAL A 99 -4.93 3.23 7.35
C VAL A 99 -3.80 4.01 6.68
N GLY A 100 -2.55 3.58 6.81
CA GLY A 100 -1.38 4.21 6.19
C GLY A 100 -1.14 3.83 4.73
N PHE A 101 -1.92 2.93 4.16
CA PHE A 101 -1.66 2.43 2.81
C PHE A 101 -1.75 3.53 1.74
N PHE A 102 -2.69 4.45 1.85
CA PHE A 102 -2.84 5.53 0.87
C PHE A 102 -1.61 6.47 0.85
N ASP A 103 -1.07 6.79 2.01
CA ASP A 103 0.14 7.61 2.11
C ASP A 103 1.35 6.90 1.49
N LEU A 104 1.45 5.60 1.68
CA LEU A 104 2.48 4.78 1.04
C LEU A 104 2.33 4.79 -0.48
N LEU A 105 1.12 4.56 -0.98
CA LEU A 105 0.82 4.60 -2.41
C LEU A 105 1.18 5.95 -3.04
N CYS A 106 0.77 7.04 -2.42
CA CYS A 106 1.09 8.39 -2.88
C CYS A 106 2.59 8.66 -2.91
N THR A 107 3.31 8.26 -1.87
CA THR A 107 4.76 8.46 -1.76
C THR A 107 5.50 7.73 -2.86
N LEU A 108 5.18 6.46 -3.08
CA LEU A 108 5.85 5.64 -4.09
C LEU A 108 5.49 6.07 -5.50
N CYS A 109 4.21 6.36 -5.77
CA CYS A 109 3.76 6.76 -7.11
C CYS A 109 4.24 8.15 -7.50
N SER A 110 4.54 9.03 -6.56
CA SER A 110 5.11 10.34 -6.85
C SER A 110 6.63 10.29 -7.08
N GLY A 111 7.26 9.15 -6.88
CA GLY A 111 8.68 8.96 -7.14
C GLY A 111 9.60 9.20 -5.93
N HIS A 112 9.05 9.27 -4.74
CA HIS A 112 9.82 9.41 -3.51
C HIS A 112 10.17 8.06 -2.88
N HIS A 113 11.10 8.09 -1.94
CA HIS A 113 11.47 6.92 -1.15
C HIS A 113 10.66 6.91 0.16
N ALA A 114 9.99 5.80 0.44
CA ALA A 114 9.18 5.66 1.64
C ALA A 114 9.97 4.99 2.76
N TYR A 115 9.96 5.61 3.93
CA TYR A 115 10.47 5.05 5.19
C TYR A 115 9.29 4.91 6.14
N ILE A 116 8.85 3.67 6.34
CA ILE A 116 7.61 3.38 7.05
C ILE A 116 7.91 3.03 8.49
N LYS A 117 7.23 3.72 9.41
CA LYS A 117 7.13 3.30 10.80
C LYS A 117 5.69 2.87 11.06
N PRO A 118 5.40 1.55 11.02
CA PRO A 118 4.07 1.05 11.34
C PRO A 118 3.71 1.36 12.80
N SER A 119 2.42 1.46 13.08
CA SER A 119 1.94 1.49 14.46
C SER A 119 2.26 0.15 15.13
N SER A 120 2.53 0.18 16.46
CA SER A 120 2.62 -1.05 17.24
C SER A 120 1.31 -1.85 17.24
N LYS A 121 0.21 -1.23 16.83
CA LYS A 121 -1.13 -1.82 16.73
C LYS A 121 -1.46 -2.40 15.36
N ASP A 122 -0.64 -2.14 14.34
CA ASP A 122 -0.84 -2.69 12.99
C ASP A 122 0.49 -2.95 12.29
N ARG A 123 1.26 -3.88 12.83
CA ARG A 123 2.51 -4.35 12.21
C ARG A 123 2.30 -5.54 11.30
N VAL A 124 1.21 -6.27 11.50
CA VAL A 124 0.96 -7.53 10.81
C VAL A 124 0.47 -7.29 9.38
N LEU A 125 -0.42 -6.30 9.19
CA LEU A 125 -1.02 -6.02 7.88
C LEU A 125 -0.14 -5.10 7.02
N MET A 126 0.61 -4.19 7.63
CA MET A 126 1.52 -3.28 6.94
C MET A 126 2.90 -3.88 6.82
#